data_971eff65d890261df0f9b0d0d0c7159f
#
_entry.id   971eff65d890261df0f9b0d0d0c7159f
#
_cell.length_a   1.000
_cell.length_b   1.000
_cell.length_c   1.000
_cell.angle_alpha   90.00
_cell.angle_beta   90.00
_cell.angle_gamma   90.00
#
_symmetry.space_group_name_H-M   'P 1'
#
loop_
_entity.id
_entity.type
_entity.pdbx_description
1 polymer ?
#
loop_
_entity_poly.entity_id
_entity_poly.type
_entity_poly.pdbx_seq_one_letter_code
_entity_poly.pdbx_strand_id
1 'polypeptide(L)'
;SYLVKGDDGTLGIVGDAFSEIAKMSGIRITEVNLPRKRLRKMMAKGKLDAIFSAIEWEDDVSRYVWTNGIILVSDNIVMRADSNLRVRQTADLKGKSIVVRADYKYPSLDPLITNGEVTSHKANKFENLLRMVERKHVDLGIIDQNVAKWIIRKEGLKFSAPLRFVSPGFDEVQYRVILLSKKWLPQVDAFNEALAKLKHSERWQEILNQYR
;
A
#
# COMPACT_ATOMS: atom_id res chain seq x y z
N SER A 1 9.07 0.14 3.43
CA SER A 1 7.93 0.90 2.88
C SER A 1 7.92 0.88 1.36
N TYR A 2 6.74 0.96 0.74
CA TYR A 2 6.61 0.86 -0.72
C TYR A 2 6.89 2.19 -1.43
N LEU A 3 6.39 3.29 -0.90
CA LEU A 3 6.64 4.65 -1.37
C LEU A 3 6.90 5.57 -0.18
N VAL A 4 7.99 6.30 -0.23
CA VAL A 4 8.42 7.23 0.82
C VAL A 4 8.87 8.52 0.16
N LYS A 5 8.49 9.65 0.73
CA LYS A 5 9.08 10.93 0.34
C LYS A 5 10.48 11.02 0.93
N GLY A 6 11.50 11.09 0.06
CA GLY A 6 12.88 11.43 0.42
C GLY A 6 13.17 12.90 0.10
N ASP A 7 14.32 13.38 0.53
CA ASP A 7 14.77 14.76 0.24
C ASP A 7 15.09 14.94 -1.25
N ASP A 8 15.58 13.88 -1.91
CA ASP A 8 16.00 13.88 -3.31
C ASP A 8 15.06 13.08 -4.25
N GLY A 9 13.82 12.80 -3.83
CA GLY A 9 12.85 12.05 -4.64
C GLY A 9 12.03 11.03 -3.85
N THR A 10 11.33 10.15 -4.56
CA THR A 10 10.56 9.08 -3.94
C THR A 10 11.46 7.88 -3.66
N LEU A 11 11.51 7.49 -2.40
CA LEU A 11 12.21 6.31 -1.91
C LEU A 11 11.21 5.18 -1.63
N GLY A 12 11.72 4.02 -1.29
CA GLY A 12 10.92 2.83 -1.01
C GLY A 12 11.00 1.83 -2.15
N ILE A 13 10.49 0.64 -1.94
CA ILE A 13 10.58 -0.47 -2.90
C ILE A 13 10.12 -0.05 -4.30
N VAL A 14 9.02 0.69 -4.38
CA VAL A 14 8.46 1.11 -5.68
C VAL A 14 9.22 2.28 -6.28
N GLY A 15 9.68 3.25 -5.47
CA GLY A 15 10.50 4.36 -5.94
C GLY A 15 11.83 3.88 -6.55
N ASP A 16 12.51 2.98 -5.85
CA ASP A 16 13.77 2.39 -6.32
C ASP A 16 13.53 1.50 -7.56
N ALA A 17 12.43 0.73 -7.59
CA ALA A 17 12.04 -0.03 -8.78
C ALA A 17 11.83 0.88 -9.98
N PHE A 18 11.14 2.02 -9.81
CA PHE A 18 10.94 2.98 -10.91
C PHE A 18 12.26 3.55 -11.41
N SER A 19 13.19 3.86 -10.52
CA SER A 19 14.51 4.35 -10.90
C SER A 19 15.27 3.33 -11.76
N GLU A 20 15.26 2.06 -11.38
CA GLU A 20 15.91 0.99 -12.15
C GLU A 20 15.17 0.71 -13.49
N ILE A 21 13.84 0.68 -13.47
CA ILE A 21 13.04 0.50 -14.69
C ILE A 21 13.28 1.65 -15.67
N ALA A 22 13.33 2.89 -15.20
CA ALA A 22 13.64 4.05 -16.04
C ALA A 22 14.99 3.92 -16.72
N LYS A 23 16.04 3.52 -15.99
CA LYS A 23 17.39 3.27 -16.54
C LYS A 23 17.38 2.18 -17.61
N MET A 24 16.67 1.07 -17.36
CA MET A 24 16.66 -0.11 -18.23
C MET A 24 15.80 0.07 -19.48
N SER A 25 14.68 0.81 -19.36
CA SER A 25 13.71 1.00 -20.45
C SER A 25 13.92 2.27 -21.26
N GLY A 26 14.71 3.22 -20.75
CA GLY A 26 14.82 4.57 -21.32
C GLY A 26 13.58 5.43 -21.11
N ILE A 27 12.57 4.96 -20.39
CA ILE A 27 11.37 5.75 -20.07
C ILE A 27 11.76 6.82 -19.05
N ARG A 28 11.48 8.08 -19.38
CA ARG A 28 11.65 9.18 -18.41
C ARG A 28 10.45 9.23 -17.47
N ILE A 29 10.69 8.97 -16.18
CA ILE A 29 9.68 9.06 -15.14
C ILE A 29 9.89 10.35 -14.36
N THR A 30 8.86 11.20 -14.31
CA THR A 30 8.83 12.41 -13.47
C THR A 30 7.78 12.20 -12.38
N GLU A 31 8.22 12.20 -11.15
CA GLU A 31 7.34 11.94 -10.02
C GLU A 31 6.65 13.20 -9.52
N VAL A 32 5.37 13.05 -9.17
CA VAL A 32 4.55 14.10 -8.55
C VAL A 32 3.94 13.55 -7.27
N ASN A 33 4.33 14.12 -6.14
CA ASN A 33 3.85 13.70 -4.83
C ASN A 33 2.72 14.62 -4.34
N LEU A 34 1.48 14.15 -4.47
CA LEU A 34 0.27 14.88 -4.08
C LEU A 34 -0.72 13.93 -3.38
N PRO A 35 -1.67 14.45 -2.59
CA PRO A 35 -2.75 13.64 -2.03
C PRO A 35 -3.50 12.87 -3.12
N ARG A 36 -3.84 11.60 -2.86
CA ARG A 36 -4.45 10.67 -3.84
C ARG A 36 -5.65 11.27 -4.57
N LYS A 37 -6.53 11.95 -3.85
CA LYS A 37 -7.70 12.63 -4.43
C LYS A 37 -7.32 13.67 -5.48
N ARG A 38 -6.22 14.41 -5.26
CA ARG A 38 -5.71 15.40 -6.21
C ARG A 38 -5.06 14.74 -7.43
N LEU A 39 -4.29 13.66 -7.23
CA LEU A 39 -3.71 12.87 -8.33
C LEU A 39 -4.80 12.35 -9.26
N ARG A 40 -5.87 11.77 -8.73
CA ARG A 40 -7.01 11.28 -9.53
C ARG A 40 -7.69 12.39 -10.32
N LYS A 41 -7.91 13.56 -9.72
CA LYS A 41 -8.46 14.72 -10.44
C LYS A 41 -7.54 15.20 -11.58
N MET A 42 -6.23 15.17 -11.36
CA MET A 42 -5.25 15.57 -12.39
C MET A 42 -5.22 14.55 -13.52
N MET A 43 -5.24 13.26 -13.21
CA MET A 43 -5.31 12.19 -14.21
C MET A 43 -6.58 12.28 -15.05
N ALA A 44 -7.74 12.47 -14.43
CA ALA A 44 -9.02 12.66 -15.13
C ALA A 44 -9.02 13.87 -16.09
N LYS A 45 -8.20 14.90 -15.79
CA LYS A 45 -8.02 16.10 -16.65
C LYS A 45 -6.87 15.96 -17.65
N GLY A 46 -6.25 14.80 -17.78
CA GLY A 46 -5.10 14.57 -18.65
C GLY A 46 -3.83 15.36 -18.27
N LYS A 47 -3.74 15.86 -17.01
CA LYS A 47 -2.58 16.59 -16.48
C LYS A 47 -1.57 15.67 -15.80
N LEU A 48 -1.83 14.40 -15.76
CA LEU A 48 -1.00 13.35 -15.20
C LEU A 48 -1.15 12.11 -16.08
N ASP A 49 -0.04 11.51 -16.47
CA ASP A 49 -0.04 10.38 -17.40
C ASP A 49 -0.33 9.05 -16.70
N ALA A 50 0.10 8.91 -15.44
CA ALA A 50 -0.01 7.69 -14.68
C ALA A 50 -0.16 7.94 -13.19
N ILE A 51 -0.76 7.00 -12.49
CA ILE A 51 -0.74 6.92 -11.03
C ILE A 51 -0.42 5.48 -10.61
N PHE A 52 0.02 5.33 -9.37
CA PHE A 52 0.30 4.07 -8.76
C PHE A 52 -0.95 3.55 -8.01
N SER A 53 -1.42 2.36 -8.33
CA SER A 53 -2.65 1.80 -7.78
C SER A 53 -2.68 0.27 -7.86
N ALA A 54 -3.79 -0.33 -7.47
CA ALA A 54 -4.12 -1.73 -7.68
C ALA A 54 -5.44 -1.84 -8.45
N ILE A 55 -5.59 -2.89 -9.24
CA ILE A 55 -6.80 -3.13 -10.04
C ILE A 55 -8.02 -3.23 -9.13
N GLU A 56 -7.87 -3.90 -8.01
CA GLU A 56 -8.91 -4.16 -7.01
C GLU A 56 -9.47 -2.89 -6.36
N TRP A 57 -8.76 -1.76 -6.50
CA TRP A 57 -9.19 -0.47 -5.95
C TRP A 57 -9.88 0.44 -6.97
N GLU A 58 -10.00 0.00 -8.22
CA GLU A 58 -10.60 0.78 -9.29
C GLU A 58 -12.02 0.29 -9.61
N ASP A 59 -12.96 1.24 -9.71
CA ASP A 59 -14.35 0.92 -9.98
C ASP A 59 -14.56 0.54 -11.46
N ASP A 60 -13.75 1.06 -12.39
CA ASP A 60 -13.76 0.74 -13.80
C ASP A 60 -12.34 0.60 -14.34
N VAL A 61 -11.85 -0.62 -14.36
CA VAL A 61 -10.49 -0.96 -14.81
C VAL A 61 -10.31 -0.84 -16.32
N SER A 62 -11.40 -0.90 -17.09
CA SER A 62 -11.36 -0.89 -18.57
C SER A 62 -10.97 0.48 -19.14
N ARG A 63 -11.12 1.53 -18.34
CA ARG A 63 -10.76 2.91 -18.72
C ARG A 63 -9.25 3.14 -18.82
N TYR A 64 -8.45 2.22 -18.29
CA TYR A 64 -7.02 2.41 -18.12
C TYR A 64 -6.22 1.34 -18.82
N VAL A 65 -4.98 1.67 -19.12
CA VAL A 65 -3.95 0.69 -19.44
C VAL A 65 -3.15 0.42 -18.17
N TRP A 66 -2.73 -0.81 -17.96
CA TRP A 66 -2.08 -1.27 -16.75
C TRP A 66 -0.72 -1.91 -17.03
N THR A 67 0.24 -1.66 -16.17
CA THR A 67 1.48 -2.44 -16.14
C THR A 67 1.27 -3.80 -15.47
N ASN A 68 2.25 -4.67 -15.57
CA ASN A 68 2.34 -5.86 -14.72
C ASN A 68 2.50 -5.47 -13.24
N GLY A 69 2.17 -6.40 -12.36
CA GLY A 69 2.32 -6.21 -10.91
C GLY A 69 3.77 -5.98 -10.51
N ILE A 70 4.04 -4.89 -9.81
CA ILE A 70 5.37 -4.55 -9.30
C ILE A 70 5.66 -5.34 -8.04
N ILE A 71 4.80 -5.23 -7.04
CA ILE A 71 4.94 -5.90 -5.76
C ILE A 71 3.57 -6.26 -5.18
N LEU A 72 3.52 -7.43 -4.56
CA LEU A 72 2.36 -7.88 -3.80
C LEU A 72 2.35 -7.22 -2.43
N VAL A 73 1.21 -6.71 -2.02
CA VAL A 73 0.98 -6.13 -0.70
C VAL A 73 -0.29 -6.73 -0.10
N SER A 74 -0.36 -6.78 1.20
CA SER A 74 -1.53 -7.28 1.92
C SER A 74 -1.75 -6.48 3.20
N ASP A 75 -3.00 -6.28 3.56
CA ASP A 75 -3.36 -5.69 4.83
C ASP A 75 -3.33 -6.75 5.93
N ASN A 76 -2.47 -6.56 6.91
CA ASN A 76 -2.36 -7.41 8.08
C ASN A 76 -3.16 -6.83 9.25
N ILE A 77 -3.57 -7.69 10.15
CA ILE A 77 -4.09 -7.26 11.44
C ILE A 77 -2.91 -6.98 12.37
N VAL A 78 -2.94 -5.81 13.00
CA VAL A 78 -2.08 -5.48 14.13
C VAL A 78 -2.90 -5.42 15.40
N MET A 79 -2.44 -6.06 16.45
CA MET A 79 -3.04 -6.02 17.79
C MET A 79 -1.96 -6.04 18.87
N ARG A 80 -2.34 -5.79 20.10
CA ARG A 80 -1.42 -5.98 21.23
C ARG A 80 -1.02 -7.46 21.36
N ALA A 81 0.20 -7.70 21.76
CA ALA A 81 0.68 -9.07 21.94
C ALA A 81 -0.05 -9.81 23.07
N ASP A 82 -0.54 -9.07 24.09
CA ASP A 82 -1.35 -9.61 25.18
C ASP A 82 -2.84 -9.82 24.84
N SER A 83 -3.26 -9.55 23.62
CA SER A 83 -4.63 -9.77 23.17
C SER A 83 -4.91 -11.26 22.95
N ASN A 84 -6.02 -11.74 23.50
CA ASN A 84 -6.50 -13.12 23.32
C ASN A 84 -7.31 -13.28 22.02
N LEU A 85 -7.48 -12.22 21.22
CA LEU A 85 -8.23 -12.29 19.98
C LEU A 85 -7.56 -13.26 18.98
N ARG A 86 -8.38 -14.10 18.38
CA ARG A 86 -7.99 -14.98 17.28
C ARG A 86 -8.74 -14.56 16.05
N VAL A 87 -8.04 -14.12 15.03
CA VAL A 87 -8.60 -13.72 13.74
C VAL A 87 -7.95 -14.58 12.66
N ARG A 88 -8.75 -15.36 11.97
CA ARG A 88 -8.33 -16.25 10.88
C ARG A 88 -8.97 -15.84 9.55
N GLN A 89 -10.12 -15.18 9.61
CA GLN A 89 -10.90 -14.73 8.48
C GLN A 89 -11.62 -13.42 8.81
N THR A 90 -12.10 -12.73 7.81
CA THR A 90 -12.76 -11.43 7.96
C THR A 90 -14.01 -11.49 8.87
N ALA A 91 -14.74 -12.61 8.84
CA ALA A 91 -15.91 -12.80 9.69
C ALA A 91 -15.60 -12.77 11.20
N ASP A 92 -14.37 -13.09 11.59
CA ASP A 92 -13.95 -13.08 13.01
C ASP A 92 -13.82 -11.64 13.56
N LEU A 93 -13.90 -10.64 12.69
CA LEU A 93 -13.88 -9.22 13.06
C LEU A 93 -15.25 -8.70 13.52
N LYS A 94 -16.33 -9.44 13.34
CA LYS A 94 -17.67 -9.02 13.77
C LYS A 94 -17.71 -8.70 15.26
N GLY A 95 -18.35 -7.58 15.58
CA GLY A 95 -18.45 -7.05 16.95
C GLY A 95 -17.16 -6.43 17.49
N LYS A 96 -16.10 -6.28 16.68
CA LYS A 96 -14.85 -5.66 17.10
C LYS A 96 -14.78 -4.20 16.73
N SER A 97 -14.00 -3.46 17.52
CA SER A 97 -13.57 -2.10 17.18
C SER A 97 -12.22 -2.16 16.44
N ILE A 98 -12.18 -1.55 15.28
CA ILE A 98 -10.98 -1.55 14.43
C ILE A 98 -10.54 -0.12 14.11
N VAL A 99 -9.27 0.08 13.90
CA VAL A 99 -8.75 1.31 13.30
C VAL A 99 -8.18 1.03 11.92
N VAL A 100 -8.56 1.86 10.95
CA VAL A 100 -8.13 1.81 9.55
C VAL A 100 -7.51 3.13 9.14
N ARG A 101 -6.71 3.11 8.08
CA ARG A 101 -6.15 4.33 7.48
C ARG A 101 -7.26 5.09 6.75
N ALA A 102 -7.40 6.38 7.07
CA ALA A 102 -8.34 7.25 6.37
C ALA A 102 -8.02 7.29 4.86
N ASP A 103 -9.05 7.39 4.03
CA ASP A 103 -8.97 7.46 2.56
C ASP A 103 -8.40 6.20 1.86
N TYR A 104 -8.23 5.08 2.59
CA TYR A 104 -7.92 3.77 2.02
C TYR A 104 -9.21 2.97 1.78
N LYS A 105 -9.19 2.12 0.76
CA LYS A 105 -10.24 1.12 0.49
C LYS A 105 -9.80 -0.23 1.08
N TYR A 106 -10.74 -0.93 1.69
CA TYR A 106 -10.54 -2.26 2.27
C TYR A 106 -11.65 -3.18 1.76
N PRO A 107 -11.53 -3.71 0.54
CA PRO A 107 -12.61 -4.45 -0.13
C PRO A 107 -13.24 -5.56 0.72
N SER A 108 -12.44 -6.30 1.48
CA SER A 108 -12.94 -7.35 2.38
C SER A 108 -13.60 -6.83 3.65
N LEU A 109 -13.29 -5.60 4.08
CA LEU A 109 -13.77 -5.03 5.34
C LEU A 109 -14.91 -4.02 5.15
N ASP A 110 -14.92 -3.32 4.03
CA ASP A 110 -15.89 -2.26 3.75
C ASP A 110 -17.35 -2.75 3.87
N PRO A 111 -17.73 -3.98 3.45
CA PRO A 111 -19.06 -4.51 3.69
C PRO A 111 -19.40 -4.65 5.17
N LEU A 112 -18.50 -5.15 6.00
CA LEU A 112 -18.72 -5.32 7.44
C LEU A 112 -18.86 -3.98 8.16
N ILE A 113 -18.09 -2.99 7.72
CA ILE A 113 -18.16 -1.62 8.25
C ILE A 113 -19.49 -0.97 7.85
N THR A 114 -19.89 -1.10 6.59
CA THR A 114 -21.13 -0.52 6.06
C THR A 114 -22.36 -1.12 6.72
N ASN A 115 -22.35 -2.41 7.00
CA ASN A 115 -23.44 -3.13 7.67
C ASN A 115 -23.46 -2.93 9.19
N GLY A 116 -22.49 -2.18 9.75
CA GLY A 116 -22.39 -1.95 11.19
C GLY A 116 -21.96 -3.18 12.00
N GLU A 117 -21.45 -4.21 11.33
CA GLU A 117 -20.96 -5.43 11.98
C GLU A 117 -19.61 -5.23 12.65
N VAL A 118 -18.89 -4.18 12.26
CA VAL A 118 -17.60 -3.76 12.80
C VAL A 118 -17.64 -2.26 13.11
N THR A 119 -17.18 -1.86 14.29
CA THR A 119 -17.01 -0.44 14.63
C THR A 119 -15.68 0.06 14.09
N SER A 120 -15.68 0.95 13.09
CA SER A 120 -14.46 1.45 12.48
C SER A 120 -14.09 2.85 12.95
N HIS A 121 -12.81 3.04 13.25
CA HIS A 121 -12.17 4.33 13.52
C HIS A 121 -11.18 4.65 12.41
N LYS A 122 -11.07 5.93 12.03
CA LYS A 122 -10.18 6.36 10.96
C LYS A 122 -8.99 7.13 11.52
N ALA A 123 -7.79 6.70 11.19
CA ALA A 123 -6.55 7.40 11.53
C ALA A 123 -5.95 8.09 10.30
N ASN A 124 -5.57 9.36 10.44
CA ASN A 124 -4.93 10.13 9.36
C ASN A 124 -3.44 9.80 9.17
N LYS A 125 -2.82 9.12 10.15
CA LYS A 125 -1.43 8.68 10.11
C LYS A 125 -1.33 7.26 10.66
N PHE A 126 -0.40 6.48 10.13
CA PHE A 126 -0.17 5.12 10.62
C PHE A 126 0.39 5.08 12.04
N GLU A 127 1.16 6.09 12.45
CA GLU A 127 1.64 6.24 13.82
C GLU A 127 0.47 6.32 14.81
N ASN A 128 -0.56 7.09 14.47
CA ASN A 128 -1.77 7.22 15.28
C ASN A 128 -2.54 5.89 15.32
N LEU A 129 -2.64 5.19 14.18
CA LEU A 129 -3.25 3.87 14.10
C LEU A 129 -2.57 2.90 15.07
N LEU A 130 -1.24 2.80 15.03
CA LEU A 130 -0.47 1.91 15.89
C LEU A 130 -0.64 2.28 17.38
N ARG A 131 -0.66 3.58 17.70
CA ARG A 131 -0.88 4.04 19.11
C ARG A 131 -2.30 3.78 19.60
N MET A 132 -3.31 3.87 18.76
CA MET A 132 -4.69 3.53 19.16
C MET A 132 -4.80 2.06 19.54
N VAL A 133 -4.15 1.17 18.81
CA VAL A 133 -4.08 -0.26 19.14
C VAL A 133 -3.31 -0.49 20.43
N GLU A 134 -2.13 0.10 20.56
CA GLU A 134 -1.26 -0.02 21.73
C GLU A 134 -1.98 0.40 23.01
N ARG A 135 -2.73 1.52 22.96
CA ARG A 135 -3.44 2.08 24.10
C ARG A 135 -4.81 1.45 24.37
N LYS A 136 -5.17 0.38 23.67
CA LYS A 136 -6.48 -0.29 23.78
C LYS A 136 -7.68 0.63 23.48
N HIS A 137 -7.50 1.67 22.67
CA HIS A 137 -8.62 2.49 22.21
C HIS A 137 -9.47 1.73 21.19
N VAL A 138 -8.91 0.70 20.58
CA VAL A 138 -9.55 -0.24 19.66
C VAL A 138 -9.01 -1.64 19.92
N ASP A 139 -9.73 -2.66 19.46
CA ASP A 139 -9.31 -4.06 19.61
C ASP A 139 -8.12 -4.38 18.70
N LEU A 140 -8.10 -3.82 17.49
CA LEU A 140 -7.07 -4.10 16.48
C LEU A 140 -7.00 -2.98 15.42
N GLY A 141 -5.93 -3.02 14.62
CA GLY A 141 -5.74 -2.14 13.47
C GLY A 141 -5.46 -2.92 12.19
N ILE A 142 -5.66 -2.27 11.05
CA ILE A 142 -5.39 -2.82 9.74
C ILE A 142 -4.24 -2.03 9.11
N ILE A 143 -3.13 -2.71 8.83
CA ILE A 143 -1.92 -2.11 8.25
C ILE A 143 -1.02 -3.21 7.68
N ASP A 144 -0.41 -2.96 6.53
CA ASP A 144 0.64 -3.83 6.02
C ASP A 144 1.80 -3.91 7.02
N GLN A 145 2.24 -5.14 7.33
CA GLN A 145 3.26 -5.40 8.35
C GLN A 145 4.60 -4.74 8.01
N ASN A 146 4.99 -4.71 6.74
CA ASN A 146 6.26 -4.10 6.32
C ASN A 146 6.20 -2.57 6.46
N VAL A 147 5.05 -1.97 6.12
CA VAL A 147 4.79 -0.54 6.34
C VAL A 147 4.86 -0.22 7.82
N ALA A 148 4.21 -1.01 8.67
CA ALA A 148 4.23 -0.80 10.11
C ALA A 148 5.64 -0.90 10.70
N LYS A 149 6.39 -1.96 10.40
CA LYS A 149 7.77 -2.14 10.86
C LYS A 149 8.68 -1.00 10.42
N TRP A 150 8.55 -0.57 9.18
CA TRP A 150 9.34 0.54 8.65
C TRP A 150 9.02 1.85 9.39
N ILE A 151 7.75 2.18 9.60
CA ILE A 151 7.33 3.39 10.34
C ILE A 151 7.83 3.35 11.77
N ILE A 152 7.69 2.22 12.45
CA ILE A 152 8.19 2.04 13.82
C ILE A 152 9.68 2.37 13.91
N ARG A 153 10.47 1.85 12.96
CA ARG A 153 11.93 2.12 12.92
C ARG A 153 12.23 3.57 12.57
N LYS A 154 11.63 4.09 11.49
CA LYS A 154 11.90 5.45 10.98
C LYS A 154 11.55 6.53 11.99
N GLU A 155 10.37 6.43 12.59
CA GLU A 155 9.87 7.42 13.54
C GLU A 155 10.34 7.15 14.98
N GLY A 156 11.13 6.10 15.20
CA GLY A 156 11.63 5.73 16.53
C GLY A 156 10.48 5.44 17.52
N LEU A 157 9.37 4.86 17.05
CA LEU A 157 8.19 4.65 17.89
C LEU A 157 8.48 3.65 19.00
N LYS A 158 8.30 4.09 20.23
CA LYS A 158 8.35 3.24 21.42
C LYS A 158 6.94 2.99 21.90
N PHE A 159 6.63 1.74 22.21
CA PHE A 159 5.35 1.28 22.75
C PHE A 159 5.55 0.72 24.16
N SER A 160 4.62 1.03 25.06
CA SER A 160 4.60 0.49 26.42
C SER A 160 4.20 -1.00 26.43
N ALA A 161 3.49 -1.42 25.39
CA ALA A 161 3.11 -2.81 25.18
C ALA A 161 3.46 -3.28 23.78
N PRO A 162 4.03 -4.48 23.61
CA PRO A 162 4.39 -5.01 22.31
C PRO A 162 3.17 -5.22 21.42
N LEU A 163 3.36 -5.00 20.12
CA LEU A 163 2.38 -5.28 19.08
C LEU A 163 2.74 -6.59 18.36
N ARG A 164 1.72 -7.32 17.95
CA ARG A 164 1.87 -8.49 17.06
C ARG A 164 1.05 -8.32 15.80
N PHE A 165 1.53 -8.94 14.73
CA PHE A 165 0.87 -8.97 13.43
C PHE A 165 0.33 -10.37 13.17
N VAL A 166 -0.85 -10.45 12.54
CA VAL A 166 -1.48 -11.71 12.15
C VAL A 166 -1.38 -11.87 10.64
N SER A 167 -0.94 -13.07 10.23
CA SER A 167 -0.91 -13.50 8.84
C SER A 167 -1.81 -14.74 8.68
N PRO A 168 -2.42 -14.99 7.51
CA PRO A 168 -2.32 -14.15 6.31
C PRO A 168 -3.01 -12.80 6.48
N GLY A 169 -2.59 -11.83 5.66
CA GLY A 169 -3.29 -10.55 5.54
C GLY A 169 -4.60 -10.68 4.78
N PHE A 170 -5.37 -9.59 4.77
CA PHE A 170 -6.54 -9.43 3.93
C PHE A 170 -6.19 -8.56 2.71
N ASP A 171 -7.09 -8.56 1.72
CA ASP A 171 -7.00 -7.65 0.58
C ASP A 171 -5.62 -7.65 -0.08
N GLU A 172 -5.13 -8.87 -0.38
CA GLU A 172 -3.86 -9.05 -1.07
C GLU A 172 -3.98 -8.53 -2.49
N VAL A 173 -3.18 -7.53 -2.84
CA VAL A 173 -3.25 -6.84 -4.13
C VAL A 173 -1.87 -6.64 -4.73
N GLN A 174 -1.82 -6.58 -6.07
CA GLN A 174 -0.62 -6.21 -6.81
C GLN A 174 -0.57 -4.70 -7.06
N TYR A 175 0.43 -4.04 -6.55
CA TYR A 175 0.70 -2.67 -6.95
C TYR A 175 1.16 -2.61 -8.40
N ARG A 176 0.55 -1.70 -9.16
CA ARG A 176 0.76 -1.47 -10.58
C ARG A 176 0.78 0.02 -10.90
N VAL A 177 1.22 0.36 -12.10
CA VAL A 177 1.00 1.70 -12.67
C VAL A 177 -0.25 1.64 -13.53
N ILE A 178 -1.15 2.59 -13.37
CA ILE A 178 -2.30 2.78 -14.24
C ILE A 178 -2.07 4.01 -15.11
N LEU A 179 -2.42 3.91 -16.39
CA LEU A 179 -2.26 4.96 -17.37
C LEU A 179 -3.61 5.27 -18.01
N LEU A 180 -3.91 6.54 -18.24
CA LEU A 180 -5.25 6.97 -18.66
C LEU A 180 -5.63 6.50 -20.09
N SER A 181 -4.67 6.29 -20.98
CA SER A 181 -4.94 6.10 -22.40
C SER A 181 -4.12 5.00 -23.03
N LYS A 182 -4.71 4.31 -24.02
CA LYS A 182 -4.04 3.28 -24.85
C LYS A 182 -2.83 3.80 -25.61
N LYS A 183 -2.65 5.12 -25.78
CA LYS A 183 -1.44 5.70 -26.37
C LYS A 183 -0.16 5.30 -25.64
N TRP A 184 -0.26 4.89 -24.37
CA TRP A 184 0.86 4.47 -23.52
C TRP A 184 1.23 2.99 -23.65
N LEU A 185 0.56 2.22 -24.52
CA LEU A 185 0.87 0.79 -24.70
C LEU A 185 2.37 0.50 -24.96
N PRO A 186 3.06 1.23 -25.87
CA PRO A 186 4.49 0.99 -26.07
C PRO A 186 5.33 1.20 -24.82
N GLN A 187 4.97 2.19 -23.97
CA GLN A 187 5.66 2.44 -22.71
C GLN A 187 5.34 1.36 -21.67
N VAL A 188 4.11 0.83 -21.68
CA VAL A 188 3.73 -0.29 -20.81
C VAL A 188 4.53 -1.52 -21.14
N ASP A 189 4.71 -1.85 -22.42
CA ASP A 189 5.49 -3.01 -22.86
C ASP A 189 6.96 -2.87 -22.43
N ALA A 190 7.58 -1.72 -22.71
CA ALA A 190 8.95 -1.42 -22.30
C ALA A 190 9.12 -1.44 -20.76
N PHE A 191 8.13 -0.91 -20.02
CA PHE A 191 8.11 -0.97 -18.57
C PHE A 191 8.04 -2.40 -18.05
N ASN A 192 7.14 -3.22 -18.61
CA ASN A 192 6.94 -4.61 -18.21
C ASN A 192 8.17 -5.48 -18.50
N GLU A 193 8.84 -5.26 -19.63
CA GLU A 193 10.09 -5.95 -19.95
C GLU A 193 11.20 -5.60 -18.96
N ALA A 194 11.38 -4.31 -18.67
CA ALA A 194 12.36 -3.85 -17.69
C ALA A 194 12.02 -4.35 -16.27
N LEU A 195 10.76 -4.35 -15.88
CA LEU A 195 10.30 -4.88 -14.59
C LEU A 195 10.60 -6.39 -14.48
N ALA A 196 10.36 -7.15 -15.54
CA ALA A 196 10.67 -8.58 -15.54
C ALA A 196 12.18 -8.84 -15.36
N LYS A 197 13.03 -8.10 -16.09
CA LYS A 197 14.51 -8.17 -15.94
C LYS A 197 14.93 -7.80 -14.51
N LEU A 198 14.38 -6.71 -13.97
CA LEU A 198 14.67 -6.28 -12.61
C LEU A 198 14.33 -7.36 -11.58
N LYS A 199 13.15 -7.97 -11.66
CA LYS A 199 12.70 -9.00 -10.72
C LYS A 199 13.58 -10.24 -10.67
N HIS A 200 14.29 -10.54 -11.76
CA HIS A 200 15.24 -11.67 -11.85
C HIS A 200 16.67 -11.27 -11.49
N SER A 201 16.94 -10.04 -11.08
CA SER A 201 18.27 -9.53 -10.75
C SER A 201 18.55 -9.55 -9.25
N GLU A 202 19.85 -9.56 -8.89
CA GLU A 202 20.29 -9.36 -7.51
C GLU A 202 19.84 -7.99 -6.97
N ARG A 203 19.80 -6.98 -7.85
CA ARG A 203 19.36 -5.63 -7.51
C ARG A 203 17.93 -5.60 -6.91
N TRP A 204 17.05 -6.46 -7.40
CA TRP A 204 15.71 -6.58 -6.82
C TRP A 204 15.74 -7.06 -5.36
N GLN A 205 16.60 -8.04 -5.06
CA GLN A 205 16.75 -8.53 -3.68
C GLN A 205 17.36 -7.47 -2.76
N GLU A 206 18.31 -6.69 -3.24
CA GLU A 206 18.87 -5.54 -2.51
C GLU A 206 17.78 -4.53 -2.14
N ILE A 207 16.95 -4.12 -3.13
CA ILE A 207 15.83 -3.20 -2.92
C ILE A 207 14.87 -3.78 -1.86
N LEU A 208 14.47 -5.04 -1.96
CA LEU A 208 13.58 -5.65 -1.00
C LEU A 208 14.17 -5.66 0.42
N ASN A 209 15.44 -6.00 0.55
CA ASN A 209 16.12 -6.10 1.85
C ASN A 209 16.33 -4.74 2.53
N GLN A 210 16.48 -3.67 1.76
CA GLN A 210 16.64 -2.32 2.28
C GLN A 210 15.38 -1.83 3.03
N TYR A 211 14.20 -2.32 2.67
CA TYR A 211 12.91 -1.81 3.16
C TYR A 211 12.07 -2.81 3.97
N ARG A 212 12.56 -4.03 4.17
CA ARG A 212 11.90 -5.09 4.97
C ARG A 212 12.31 -5.12 6.45
#